data_02d2db7ebfdbe7d7d66e54aaf93141b7
#
_entry.id   02d2db7ebfdbe7d7d66e54aaf93141b7
#
_cell.length_a   1.000
_cell.length_b   1.000
_cell.length_c   1.000
_cell.angle_alpha   90.00
_cell.angle_beta   90.00
_cell.angle_gamma   90.00
#
_symmetry.space_group_name_H-M   'P 1'
#
loop_
_entity.id
_entity.type
_entity.pdbx_description
1 polymer ?
#
loop_
_entity_poly.entity_id
_entity_poly.type
_entity_poly.pdbx_seq_one_letter_code
_entity_poly.pdbx_strand_id
1 'polypeptide(L)'
;MTPGGQAMYSDLAIEMCLTLRIVFKQALRQTQGLMRSISKLMGVDITVPHFTTMSRRGNGLSLSPKTASKSTKPVQLVVDSTGLKISGEGDWLEEKHETRGKRKSWRKLHLGLDLVSGEIVCSNLTTDDIGDPTALPGLLDQIDGPADRFLADGAYD
;
A
#
# COMPACT_ATOMS: atom_id res chain seq x y z
N MET A 1 -22.48 -13.66 20.70
CA MET A 1 -21.89 -12.41 20.17
C MET A 1 -22.07 -11.33 21.21
N THR A 2 -21.00 -10.90 21.83
CA THR A 2 -21.04 -9.73 22.72
C THR A 2 -21.25 -8.50 21.85
N PRO A 3 -22.28 -7.67 22.07
CA PRO A 3 -22.47 -6.45 21.31
C PRO A 3 -21.26 -5.54 21.58
N GLY A 4 -20.35 -5.44 20.65
CA GLY A 4 -19.28 -4.44 20.71
C GLY A 4 -19.91 -3.05 20.57
N GLY A 5 -19.55 -2.13 21.46
CA GLY A 5 -19.95 -0.74 21.31
C GLY A 5 -19.55 -0.18 19.94
N GLN A 6 -20.30 0.79 19.44
CA GLN A 6 -20.04 1.45 18.18
C GLN A 6 -18.59 1.96 18.11
N ALA A 7 -17.93 1.72 17.00
CA ALA A 7 -16.54 2.15 16.81
C ALA A 7 -16.45 3.68 16.86
N MET A 8 -15.71 4.23 17.83
CA MET A 8 -15.53 5.69 18.01
C MET A 8 -14.85 6.37 16.82
N TYR A 9 -14.07 5.62 16.03
CA TYR A 9 -13.35 6.12 14.88
C TYR A 9 -13.75 5.34 13.63
N SER A 10 -13.91 6.03 12.51
CA SER A 10 -14.13 5.39 11.20
C SER A 10 -12.88 4.64 10.73
N ASP A 11 -13.05 3.70 9.79
CA ASP A 11 -11.92 3.02 9.16
C ASP A 11 -11.05 4.00 8.39
N LEU A 12 -11.66 4.98 7.72
CA LEU A 12 -10.96 6.06 7.02
C LEU A 12 -10.05 6.88 7.96
N ALA A 13 -10.49 7.16 9.20
CA ALA A 13 -9.66 7.89 10.17
C ALA A 13 -8.43 7.08 10.59
N ILE A 14 -8.57 5.76 10.75
CA ILE A 14 -7.45 4.87 11.06
C ILE A 14 -6.51 4.75 9.85
N GLU A 15 -7.05 4.57 8.66
CA GLU A 15 -6.30 4.52 7.40
C GLU A 15 -5.46 5.78 7.19
N MET A 16 -6.05 6.96 7.38
CA MET A 16 -5.36 8.23 7.29
C MET A 16 -4.18 8.33 8.27
N CYS A 17 -4.38 7.93 9.52
CA CYS A 17 -3.30 7.90 10.51
C CYS A 17 -2.17 6.94 10.10
N LEU A 18 -2.50 5.77 9.56
CA LEU A 18 -1.52 4.77 9.13
C LEU A 18 -0.80 5.21 7.86
N THR A 19 -1.48 5.88 6.94
CA THR A 19 -0.87 6.48 5.74
C THR A 19 0.16 7.53 6.13
N LEU A 20 -0.18 8.46 7.02
CA LEU A 20 0.76 9.46 7.51
C LEU A 20 1.94 8.84 8.26
N ARG A 21 1.70 7.75 9.02
CA ARG A 21 2.77 6.97 9.63
C ARG A 21 3.79 6.50 8.61
N ILE A 22 3.34 5.96 7.48
CA ILE A 22 4.20 5.42 6.42
C ILE A 22 4.93 6.56 5.70
N VAL A 23 4.21 7.60 5.28
CA VAL A 23 4.77 8.75 4.57
C VAL A 23 5.87 9.44 5.37
N PHE A 24 5.64 9.65 6.66
CA PHE A 24 6.59 10.32 7.54
C PHE A 24 7.51 9.35 8.31
N LYS A 25 7.46 8.06 8.03
CA LYS A 25 8.27 7.00 8.67
C LYS A 25 8.22 7.06 10.20
N GLN A 26 7.04 7.32 10.77
CA GLN A 26 6.87 7.53 12.20
C GLN A 26 6.47 6.23 12.93
N ALA A 27 6.92 6.08 14.20
CA ALA A 27 6.36 5.09 15.10
C ALA A 27 4.91 5.47 15.46
N LEU A 28 4.05 4.49 15.79
CA LEU A 28 2.62 4.74 16.08
C LEU A 28 2.37 5.81 17.17
N ARG A 29 3.21 5.87 18.19
CA ARG A 29 3.12 6.90 19.24
C ARG A 29 3.45 8.30 18.70
N GLN A 30 4.44 8.39 17.82
CA GLN A 30 4.82 9.64 17.16
C GLN A 30 3.73 10.09 16.19
N THR A 31 3.13 9.14 15.45
CA THR A 31 1.97 9.40 14.58
C THR A 31 0.81 10.00 15.36
N GLN A 32 0.49 9.47 16.54
CA GLN A 32 -0.54 10.04 17.41
C GLN A 32 -0.20 11.48 17.80
N GLY A 33 1.06 11.75 18.18
CA GLY A 33 1.53 13.10 18.50
C GLY A 33 1.43 14.05 17.31
N LEU A 34 1.87 13.61 16.13
CA LEU A 34 1.78 14.37 14.88
C LEU A 34 0.32 14.75 14.56
N MET A 35 -0.59 13.78 14.62
CA MET A 35 -2.02 14.04 14.35
C MET A 35 -2.63 15.06 15.31
N ARG A 36 -2.27 14.98 16.61
CA ARG A 36 -2.70 15.98 17.60
C ARG A 36 -2.16 17.37 17.29
N SER A 37 -0.89 17.45 16.86
CA SER A 37 -0.27 18.72 16.49
C SER A 37 -0.92 19.32 15.26
N ILE A 38 -1.20 18.51 14.23
CA ILE A 38 -1.92 18.94 13.01
C ILE A 38 -3.31 19.44 13.36
N SER A 39 -4.09 18.69 14.14
CA SER A 39 -5.42 19.09 14.60
C SER A 39 -5.39 20.46 15.30
N LYS A 40 -4.43 20.64 16.21
CA LYS A 40 -4.24 21.92 16.92
C LYS A 40 -3.86 23.06 15.97
N LEU A 41 -2.98 22.83 15.01
CA LEU A 41 -2.55 23.85 14.04
C LEU A 41 -3.70 24.25 13.11
N MET A 42 -4.56 23.31 12.76
CA MET A 42 -5.74 23.56 11.93
C MET A 42 -6.91 24.20 12.71
N GLY A 43 -6.78 24.33 14.02
CA GLY A 43 -7.86 24.84 14.88
C GLY A 43 -9.09 23.92 14.95
N VAL A 44 -8.93 22.62 14.65
CA VAL A 44 -10.03 21.66 14.61
C VAL A 44 -9.98 20.79 15.86
N ASP A 45 -11.10 20.76 16.62
CA ASP A 45 -11.22 19.88 17.79
C ASP A 45 -11.71 18.49 17.38
N ILE A 46 -10.76 17.65 16.94
CA ILE A 46 -11.01 16.25 16.60
C ILE A 46 -10.29 15.32 17.57
N THR A 47 -10.99 14.28 18.00
CA THR A 47 -10.38 13.24 18.82
C THR A 47 -9.45 12.37 17.98
N VAL A 48 -8.17 12.33 18.34
CA VAL A 48 -7.16 11.54 17.65
C VAL A 48 -7.11 10.11 18.20
N PRO A 49 -7.12 9.07 17.36
CA PRO A 49 -7.02 7.69 17.80
C PRO A 49 -5.76 7.43 18.63
N HIS A 50 -5.92 6.66 19.71
CA HIS A 50 -4.77 6.21 20.49
C HIS A 50 -3.92 5.22 19.68
N PHE A 51 -2.61 5.21 19.88
CA PHE A 51 -1.69 4.36 19.12
C PHE A 51 -2.04 2.85 19.21
N THR A 52 -2.60 2.40 20.36
CA THR A 52 -3.06 1.00 20.51
C THR A 52 -4.29 0.70 19.65
N THR A 53 -5.17 1.69 19.45
CA THR A 53 -6.33 1.57 18.56
C THR A 53 -5.87 1.49 17.11
N MET A 54 -4.92 2.32 16.71
CA MET A 54 -4.31 2.25 15.37
C MET A 54 -3.67 0.88 15.13
N SER A 55 -2.92 0.34 16.11
CA SER A 55 -2.29 -0.97 16.02
C SER A 55 -3.29 -2.11 15.87
N ARG A 56 -4.32 -2.15 16.71
CA ARG A 56 -5.33 -3.23 16.67
C ARG A 56 -6.16 -3.19 15.41
N ARG A 57 -6.60 -2.01 15.01
CA ARG A 57 -7.47 -1.87 13.83
C ARG A 57 -6.69 -1.92 12.52
N GLY A 58 -5.43 -1.48 12.51
CA GLY A 58 -4.57 -1.57 11.35
C GLY A 58 -4.37 -2.99 10.83
N ASN A 59 -4.32 -3.97 11.73
CA ASN A 59 -4.19 -5.39 11.35
C ASN A 59 -5.46 -5.97 10.69
N GLY A 60 -6.60 -5.31 10.84
CA GLY A 60 -7.89 -5.73 10.29
C GLY A 60 -8.41 -4.84 9.16
N LEU A 61 -7.68 -3.79 8.79
CA LEU A 61 -8.06 -2.96 7.67
C LEU A 61 -7.78 -3.70 6.37
N SER A 62 -8.84 -4.07 5.68
CA SER A 62 -8.76 -4.42 4.28
C SER A 62 -8.60 -3.11 3.50
N LEU A 63 -7.36 -2.79 3.13
CA LEU A 63 -7.10 -1.74 2.16
C LEU A 63 -7.61 -2.26 0.81
N SER A 64 -8.91 -2.13 0.57
CA SER A 64 -9.38 -2.23 -0.80
C SER A 64 -8.73 -1.08 -1.55
N PRO A 65 -7.98 -1.36 -2.63
CA PRO A 65 -7.62 -0.29 -3.54
C PRO A 65 -8.94 0.43 -3.83
N LYS A 66 -8.99 1.74 -3.61
CA LYS A 66 -10.11 2.51 -4.13
C LYS A 66 -10.14 2.15 -5.60
N THR A 67 -11.14 1.36 -5.99
CA THR A 67 -11.41 1.13 -7.39
C THR A 67 -11.39 2.51 -8.01
N ALA A 68 -10.43 2.76 -8.89
CA ALA A 68 -10.26 4.04 -9.53
C ALA A 68 -11.66 4.51 -9.89
N SER A 69 -12.02 5.69 -9.45
CA SER A 69 -13.36 6.25 -9.69
C SER A 69 -13.71 5.88 -11.12
N LYS A 70 -14.87 5.23 -11.34
CA LYS A 70 -15.27 4.78 -12.66
C LYS A 70 -15.20 5.94 -13.61
N SER A 71 -14.00 6.20 -14.10
CA SER A 71 -13.75 7.25 -15.07
C SER A 71 -14.40 6.77 -16.36
N THR A 72 -15.36 7.53 -16.83
CA THR A 72 -15.92 7.33 -18.18
C THR A 72 -14.89 7.65 -19.27
N LYS A 73 -13.72 8.17 -18.89
CA LYS A 73 -12.63 8.48 -19.81
C LYS A 73 -11.73 7.26 -19.96
N PRO A 74 -11.24 6.99 -21.18
CA PRO A 74 -10.31 5.90 -21.41
C PRO A 74 -8.99 6.13 -20.65
N VAL A 75 -8.47 5.07 -20.06
CA VAL A 75 -7.23 5.08 -19.27
C VAL A 75 -6.02 5.04 -20.21
N GLN A 76 -5.02 5.87 -19.95
CA GLN A 76 -3.70 5.77 -20.58
C GLN A 76 -2.75 5.07 -19.61
N LEU A 77 -2.66 3.76 -19.73
CA LEU A 77 -1.97 2.90 -18.79
C LEU A 77 -0.47 2.84 -19.04
N VAL A 78 0.33 3.13 -18.03
CA VAL A 78 1.76 2.79 -17.96
C VAL A 78 1.96 1.73 -16.92
N VAL A 79 2.63 0.63 -17.30
CA VAL A 79 2.95 -0.48 -16.41
C VAL A 79 4.46 -0.60 -16.24
N ASP A 80 4.89 -0.77 -14.99
CA ASP A 80 6.29 -1.02 -14.65
C ASP A 80 6.39 -1.94 -13.43
N SER A 81 7.54 -2.59 -13.26
CA SER A 81 7.81 -3.46 -12.13
C SER A 81 9.07 -3.04 -11.37
N THR A 82 9.05 -3.21 -10.06
CA THR A 82 10.21 -2.95 -9.21
C THR A 82 10.46 -4.11 -8.25
N GLY A 83 11.73 -4.45 -8.06
CA GLY A 83 12.15 -5.47 -7.10
C GLY A 83 12.14 -4.92 -5.67
N LEU A 84 11.43 -5.60 -4.78
CA LEU A 84 11.40 -5.32 -3.35
C LEU A 84 12.16 -6.38 -2.58
N LYS A 85 13.18 -5.99 -1.85
CA LYS A 85 13.88 -6.87 -0.92
C LYS A 85 13.10 -6.93 0.39
N ILE A 86 12.65 -8.14 0.77
CA ILE A 86 12.02 -8.34 2.07
C ILE A 86 13.13 -8.49 3.11
N SER A 87 13.21 -7.51 4.01
CA SER A 87 14.07 -7.57 5.19
C SER A 87 13.26 -8.16 6.34
N GLY A 88 13.76 -9.24 6.94
CA GLY A 88 13.14 -9.93 8.06
C GLY A 88 14.11 -10.13 9.22
N GLU A 89 13.64 -10.72 10.30
CA GLU A 89 14.45 -11.07 11.48
C GLU A 89 15.68 -11.95 11.16
N GLY A 90 15.65 -12.65 10.00
CA GLY A 90 16.75 -13.46 9.51
C GLY A 90 18.01 -12.66 9.14
N ASP A 91 17.89 -11.42 8.69
CA ASP A 91 19.04 -10.62 8.26
C ASP A 91 20.02 -10.36 9.41
N TRP A 92 19.50 -10.12 10.63
CA TRP A 92 20.33 -9.92 11.83
C TRP A 92 20.99 -11.20 12.33
N LEU A 93 20.28 -12.34 12.24
CA LEU A 93 20.80 -13.65 12.61
C LEU A 93 21.87 -14.16 11.65
N GLU A 94 21.75 -13.88 10.36
CA GLU A 94 22.75 -14.24 9.34
C GLU A 94 24.04 -13.46 9.55
N GLU A 95 23.95 -12.15 9.84
CA GLU A 95 25.11 -11.30 10.10
C GLU A 95 25.85 -11.69 11.37
N LYS A 96 25.11 -12.18 12.40
CA LYS A 96 25.69 -12.60 13.68
C LYS A 96 26.32 -13.99 13.65
N HIS A 97 25.86 -14.91 12.79
CA HIS A 97 26.25 -16.32 12.80
C HIS A 97 26.97 -16.79 11.55
N GLU A 98 27.31 -15.89 10.60
CA GLU A 98 27.98 -16.22 9.33
C GLU A 98 27.36 -17.42 8.59
N THR A 99 26.11 -17.74 8.89
CA THR A 99 25.42 -18.85 8.28
C THR A 99 25.02 -18.42 6.88
N ARG A 100 25.64 -19.00 5.85
CA ARG A 100 25.17 -18.93 4.46
C ARG A 100 23.76 -19.52 4.39
N GLY A 101 22.80 -18.72 4.82
CA GLY A 101 21.41 -19.08 4.95
C GLY A 101 20.61 -18.68 3.73
N LYS A 102 19.37 -18.96 3.77
CA LYS A 102 18.32 -18.87 2.78
C LYS A 102 18.42 -17.63 1.89
N ARG A 103 18.31 -17.84 0.56
CA ARG A 103 18.12 -16.78 -0.45
C ARG A 103 17.16 -15.72 0.10
N LYS A 104 17.64 -14.47 0.18
CA LYS A 104 16.79 -13.33 0.53
C LYS A 104 15.60 -13.34 -0.42
N SER A 105 14.40 -13.43 0.13
CA SER A 105 13.21 -13.48 -0.69
C SER A 105 12.95 -12.09 -1.28
N TRP A 106 13.13 -11.98 -2.57
CA TRP A 106 12.70 -10.82 -3.32
C TRP A 106 11.23 -10.96 -3.69
N ARG A 107 10.58 -9.84 -3.85
CA ARG A 107 9.25 -9.73 -4.41
C ARG A 107 9.28 -8.73 -5.53
N LYS A 108 8.45 -8.91 -6.53
CA LYS A 108 8.22 -7.92 -7.56
C LYS A 108 6.89 -7.21 -7.29
N LEU A 109 6.93 -5.90 -7.27
CA LEU A 109 5.74 -5.06 -7.24
C LEU A 109 5.52 -4.51 -8.65
N HIS A 110 4.42 -4.92 -9.26
CA HIS A 110 3.95 -4.41 -10.54
C HIS A 110 2.93 -3.31 -10.26
N LEU A 111 3.06 -2.19 -10.95
CA LEU A 111 2.18 -1.04 -10.80
C LEU A 111 1.71 -0.57 -12.17
N GLY A 112 0.41 -0.27 -12.27
CA GLY A 112 -0.14 0.42 -13.41
C GLY A 112 -0.64 1.81 -13.02
N LEU A 113 -0.17 2.81 -13.73
CA LEU A 113 -0.48 4.22 -13.53
C LEU A 113 -1.29 4.74 -14.70
N ASP A 114 -2.36 5.47 -14.45
CA ASP A 114 -3.02 6.27 -15.48
C ASP A 114 -2.29 7.59 -15.66
N LEU A 115 -1.77 7.84 -16.85
CA LEU A 115 -1.01 9.05 -17.18
C LEU A 115 -1.86 10.33 -17.14
N VAL A 116 -3.16 10.22 -17.28
CA VAL A 116 -4.06 11.38 -17.28
C VAL A 116 -4.37 11.85 -15.87
N SER A 117 -4.72 10.91 -14.99
CA SER A 117 -5.07 11.23 -13.60
C SER A 117 -3.85 11.22 -12.67
N GLY A 118 -2.77 10.51 -13.02
CA GLY A 118 -1.63 10.25 -12.14
C GLY A 118 -1.96 9.24 -11.03
N GLU A 119 -3.08 8.55 -11.11
CA GLU A 119 -3.50 7.55 -10.10
C GLU A 119 -2.95 6.17 -10.43
N ILE A 120 -2.61 5.41 -9.40
CA ILE A 120 -2.32 3.97 -9.53
C ILE A 120 -3.65 3.25 -9.67
N VAL A 121 -3.88 2.67 -10.85
CA VAL A 121 -5.15 2.00 -11.20
C VAL A 121 -5.12 0.50 -11.03
N CYS A 122 -3.94 -0.10 -11.05
CA CYS A 122 -3.76 -1.53 -10.77
C CYS A 122 -2.42 -1.81 -10.10
N SER A 123 -2.35 -2.88 -9.32
CA SER A 123 -1.12 -3.30 -8.65
C SER A 123 -1.12 -4.81 -8.40
N ASN A 124 0.05 -5.43 -8.45
CA ASN A 124 0.22 -6.84 -8.09
C ASN A 124 1.58 -7.05 -7.41
N LEU A 125 1.61 -7.88 -6.39
CA LEU A 125 2.83 -8.26 -5.70
C LEU A 125 3.09 -9.75 -5.93
N THR A 126 4.13 -10.07 -6.67
CA THR A 126 4.50 -11.43 -7.03
C THR A 126 5.81 -11.87 -6.37
N THR A 127 6.13 -13.15 -6.46
CA THR A 127 7.47 -13.66 -6.19
C THR A 127 8.41 -13.26 -7.32
N ASP A 128 9.71 -13.25 -7.08
CA ASP A 128 10.73 -12.81 -8.06
C ASP A 128 10.88 -13.75 -9.27
N ASP A 129 10.37 -14.96 -9.15
CA ASP A 129 10.34 -15.97 -10.22
C ASP A 129 9.21 -15.75 -11.26
N ILE A 130 8.23 -14.90 -10.93
CA ILE A 130 7.15 -14.56 -11.86
C ILE A 130 7.63 -13.49 -12.85
N GLY A 131 7.58 -13.83 -14.13
CA GLY A 131 7.89 -12.90 -15.21
C GLY A 131 6.85 -11.79 -15.37
N ASP A 132 7.28 -10.64 -15.85
CA ASP A 132 6.42 -9.47 -16.03
C ASP A 132 5.25 -9.74 -17.02
N PRO A 133 5.44 -10.47 -18.13
CA PRO A 133 4.34 -10.85 -19.01
C PRO A 133 3.30 -11.75 -18.32
N THR A 134 3.73 -12.60 -17.37
CA THR A 134 2.83 -13.49 -16.63
C THR A 134 1.93 -12.73 -15.65
N ALA A 135 2.44 -11.62 -15.09
CA ALA A 135 1.68 -10.80 -14.16
C ALA A 135 0.69 -9.86 -14.86
N LEU A 136 0.92 -9.54 -16.14
CA LEU A 136 0.17 -8.53 -16.89
C LEU A 136 -1.35 -8.80 -16.98
N PRO A 137 -1.84 -10.02 -17.27
CA PRO A 137 -3.28 -10.26 -17.33
C PRO A 137 -4.00 -9.91 -16.03
N GLY A 138 -3.42 -10.30 -14.88
CA GLY A 138 -3.99 -9.99 -13.56
C GLY A 138 -3.95 -8.51 -13.18
N LEU A 139 -3.11 -7.70 -13.84
CA LEU A 139 -3.13 -6.24 -13.71
C LEU A 139 -4.25 -5.64 -14.56
N LEU A 140 -4.39 -6.10 -15.81
CA LEU A 140 -5.40 -5.59 -16.72
C LEU A 140 -6.82 -5.91 -16.25
N ASP A 141 -7.04 -7.07 -15.63
CA ASP A 141 -8.33 -7.46 -15.04
C ASP A 141 -8.81 -6.53 -13.91
N GLN A 142 -7.93 -5.72 -13.32
CA GLN A 142 -8.29 -4.75 -12.29
C GLN A 142 -8.81 -3.42 -12.85
N ILE A 143 -8.72 -3.23 -14.17
CA ILE A 143 -9.07 -1.97 -14.81
C ILE A 143 -10.52 -2.04 -15.30
N ASP A 144 -11.39 -1.24 -14.70
CA ASP A 144 -12.77 -1.09 -15.12
C ASP A 144 -12.86 0.01 -16.20
N GLY A 145 -13.02 -0.37 -17.45
CA GLY A 145 -13.28 0.57 -18.53
C GLY A 145 -12.31 0.44 -19.72
N PRO A 146 -12.49 1.28 -20.75
CA PRO A 146 -11.66 1.24 -21.95
C PRO A 146 -10.26 1.79 -21.65
N ALA A 147 -9.23 1.13 -22.17
CA ALA A 147 -7.88 1.64 -22.23
C ALA A 147 -7.61 2.20 -23.65
N ASP A 148 -7.15 3.45 -23.70
CA ASP A 148 -6.82 4.14 -24.96
C ASP A 148 -5.36 3.88 -25.39
N ARG A 149 -4.48 3.77 -24.40
CA ARG A 149 -3.07 3.55 -24.61
C ARG A 149 -2.47 2.63 -23.55
N PHE A 150 -1.60 1.75 -23.97
CA PHE A 150 -0.80 0.89 -23.10
C PHE A 150 0.69 1.15 -23.38
N LEU A 151 1.46 1.43 -22.34
CA LEU A 151 2.89 1.63 -22.38
C LEU A 151 3.53 0.75 -21.30
N ALA A 152 4.51 -0.03 -21.72
CA ALA A 152 5.33 -0.84 -20.82
C ALA A 152 6.76 -0.86 -21.35
N ASP A 153 7.71 -1.27 -20.53
CA ASP A 153 9.06 -1.55 -21.02
C ASP A 153 9.12 -2.90 -21.76
N GLY A 154 10.25 -3.21 -22.41
CA GLY A 154 10.42 -4.46 -23.17
C GLY A 154 10.41 -5.72 -22.31
N ALA A 155 10.31 -5.63 -21.00
CA ALA A 155 10.17 -6.78 -20.10
C ALA A 155 8.76 -7.39 -20.13
N TYR A 156 7.78 -6.64 -20.68
CA TYR A 156 6.38 -7.07 -20.81
C TYR A 156 6.02 -7.63 -22.19
N ASP A 157 7.01 -7.76 -23.10
CA ASP A 157 6.84 -8.35 -24.43
C ASP A 157 6.84 -9.88 -24.42
#